data_e8246bd899719e24f27cc6d2715322ea
#
_entry.id   e8246bd899719e24f27cc6d2715322ea
#
_cell.length_a   1.000
_cell.length_b   1.000
_cell.length_c   1.000
_cell.angle_alpha   90.00
_cell.angle_beta   90.00
_cell.angle_gamma   90.00
#
_symmetry.space_group_name_H-M   'P 1'
#
loop_
_entity.id
_entity.type
_entity.pdbx_description
1 polymer ?
#
loop_
_entity_poly.entity_id
_entity_poly.type
_entity_poly.pdbx_seq_one_letter_code
_entity_poly.pdbx_strand_id
1 'polypeptide(L)'
;ATNTGQFERTLIVADEGSYVSYLEGCTAPMRDENQLHAACVELVAHKDSTIKYSTIQNWYAGDKEGKGGIYNFVTKRGTCLGDNSKISWTQVETGSAVTWKYFIQLL
;
A
#
# COMPACT_ATOMS: atom_id res chain seq x y z
N ALA A 1 -15.00 17.66 -2.71
CA ALA A 1 -14.85 18.12 -1.32
C ALA A 1 -13.46 18.72 -1.11
N THR A 2 -13.36 19.75 -0.33
CA THR A 2 -12.12 20.44 -0.01
C THR A 2 -11.41 19.74 1.16
N ASN A 3 -10.07 19.64 1.11
CA ASN A 3 -9.25 19.09 2.19
C ASN A 3 -9.70 17.69 2.64
N THR A 4 -9.87 16.80 1.67
CA THR A 4 -10.32 15.44 1.96
C THR A 4 -9.16 14.49 2.21
N GLY A 5 -9.44 13.46 2.98
CA GLY A 5 -8.54 12.33 3.18
C GLY A 5 -9.20 11.03 2.75
N GLN A 6 -8.37 10.10 2.30
CA GLN A 6 -8.78 8.74 2.02
C GLN A 6 -8.04 7.80 2.96
N PHE A 7 -8.78 6.96 3.66
CA PHE A 7 -8.24 6.01 4.61
C PHE A 7 -8.62 4.61 4.19
N GLU A 8 -7.63 3.73 4.07
CA GLU A 8 -7.82 2.36 3.62
C GLU A 8 -7.22 1.38 4.60
N ARG A 9 -7.89 0.25 4.77
CA ARG A 9 -7.36 -0.86 5.56
C ARG A 9 -7.59 -2.16 4.81
N THR A 10 -6.53 -2.93 4.60
CA THR A 10 -6.58 -4.21 3.89
C THR A 10 -5.98 -5.30 4.76
N LEU A 11 -6.69 -6.41 4.87
CA LEU A 11 -6.22 -7.62 5.52
C LEU A 11 -6.32 -8.78 4.54
N ILE A 12 -5.20 -9.46 4.31
CA ILE A 12 -5.16 -10.68 3.51
C ILE A 12 -4.59 -11.80 4.36
N VAL A 13 -5.36 -12.87 4.49
CA VAL A 13 -4.95 -14.07 5.21
C VAL A 13 -4.89 -15.22 4.21
N ALA A 14 -3.72 -15.81 4.05
CA ALA A 14 -3.53 -17.00 3.22
C ALA A 14 -3.52 -18.24 4.11
N ASP A 15 -4.53 -19.09 3.96
CA ASP A 15 -4.61 -20.35 4.67
C ASP A 15 -3.53 -21.33 4.23
N GLU A 16 -3.34 -22.39 5.01
CA GLU A 16 -2.34 -23.41 4.76
C GLU A 16 -2.41 -23.93 3.32
N GLY A 17 -1.27 -23.96 2.65
CA GLY A 17 -1.13 -24.49 1.29
C GLY A 17 -1.69 -23.61 0.20
N SER A 18 -2.14 -22.39 0.50
CA SER A 18 -2.76 -21.51 -0.50
C SER A 18 -1.76 -20.60 -1.19
N TYR A 19 -2.14 -20.12 -2.36
CA TYR A 19 -1.43 -19.09 -3.10
C TYR A 19 -2.36 -17.92 -3.38
N VAL A 20 -1.96 -16.73 -2.97
CA VAL A 20 -2.72 -15.50 -3.19
C VAL A 20 -1.86 -14.52 -3.99
N SER A 21 -2.38 -14.05 -5.11
CA SER A 21 -1.78 -12.96 -5.88
C SER A 21 -2.74 -11.79 -5.89
N TYR A 22 -2.30 -10.65 -5.40
CA TYR A 22 -3.11 -9.46 -5.27
C TYR A 22 -2.42 -8.30 -5.97
N LEU A 23 -3.15 -7.65 -6.86
CA LEU A 23 -2.68 -6.45 -7.56
C LEU A 23 -3.63 -5.29 -7.26
N GLU A 24 -3.07 -4.20 -6.77
CA GLU A 24 -3.80 -2.97 -6.47
C GLU A 24 -3.25 -1.82 -7.29
N GLY A 25 -4.16 -1.05 -7.88
CA GLY A 25 -3.82 0.17 -8.58
C GLY A 25 -4.52 1.37 -7.97
N CYS A 26 -3.79 2.46 -7.76
CA CYS A 26 -4.33 3.71 -7.24
C CYS A 26 -3.86 4.88 -8.07
N THR A 27 -4.79 5.80 -8.34
CA THR A 27 -4.48 7.07 -8.99
C THR A 27 -5.18 8.19 -8.23
N ALA A 28 -4.64 9.40 -8.33
CA ALA A 28 -5.30 10.58 -7.81
C ALA A 28 -5.36 11.66 -8.89
N PRO A 29 -6.51 12.31 -9.05
CA PRO A 29 -6.62 13.42 -10.00
C PRO A 29 -5.85 14.64 -9.53
N MET A 30 -5.47 15.47 -10.46
CA MET A 30 -4.89 16.79 -10.17
C MET A 30 -5.97 17.69 -9.54
N ARG A 31 -5.64 18.31 -8.42
CA ARG A 31 -6.50 19.27 -7.73
C ARG A 31 -5.67 20.42 -7.18
N ASP A 32 -6.32 21.53 -6.93
CA ASP A 32 -5.67 22.72 -6.37
C ASP A 32 -5.44 22.63 -4.86
N GLU A 33 -5.88 21.54 -4.25
CA GLU A 33 -5.80 21.32 -2.81
C GLU A 33 -4.95 20.07 -2.49
N ASN A 34 -4.24 20.16 -1.39
CA ASN A 34 -3.53 18.97 -0.88
C ASN A 34 -4.53 17.92 -0.42
N GLN A 35 -4.20 16.66 -0.67
CA GLN A 35 -5.01 15.52 -0.29
C GLN A 35 -4.18 14.54 0.52
N LEU A 36 -4.83 13.88 1.47
CA LEU A 36 -4.21 12.85 2.28
C LEU A 36 -4.66 11.47 1.82
N HIS A 37 -3.70 10.59 1.60
CA HIS A 37 -3.94 9.16 1.45
C HIS A 37 -3.20 8.43 2.55
N ALA A 38 -3.94 7.67 3.35
CA ALA A 38 -3.36 6.85 4.41
C ALA A 38 -3.87 5.43 4.29
N ALA A 39 -2.97 4.46 4.33
CA ALA A 39 -3.32 3.06 4.20
C ALA A 39 -2.59 2.21 5.23
N CYS A 40 -3.27 1.18 5.70
CA CYS A 40 -2.70 0.13 6.51
C CYS A 40 -2.99 -1.21 5.85
N VAL A 41 -1.94 -1.96 5.53
CA VAL A 41 -2.05 -3.28 4.89
C VAL A 41 -1.43 -4.30 5.82
N GLU A 42 -2.17 -5.37 6.08
CA GLU A 42 -1.70 -6.49 6.88
C GLU A 42 -1.85 -7.79 6.10
N LEU A 43 -0.77 -8.56 6.01
CA LEU A 43 -0.74 -9.86 5.35
C LEU A 43 -0.34 -10.92 6.38
N VAL A 44 -1.07 -12.03 6.38
CA VAL A 44 -0.79 -13.17 7.24
C VAL A 44 -0.69 -14.42 6.39
N ALA A 45 0.46 -15.07 6.41
CA ALA A 45 0.71 -16.28 5.64
C ALA A 45 0.86 -17.47 6.58
N HIS A 46 -0.02 -18.48 6.47
CA HIS A 46 0.07 -19.72 7.21
C HIS A 46 1.04 -20.70 6.53
N LYS A 47 1.19 -21.86 7.10
CA LYS A 47 2.12 -22.89 6.62
C LYS A 47 1.96 -23.20 5.14
N ASP A 48 3.06 -23.29 4.41
CA ASP A 48 3.10 -23.61 2.97
C ASP A 48 2.28 -22.66 2.09
N SER A 49 1.97 -21.46 2.57
CA SER A 49 1.23 -20.47 1.80
C SER A 49 2.18 -19.44 1.18
N THR A 50 1.70 -18.82 0.11
CA THR A 50 2.43 -17.74 -0.56
C THR A 50 1.48 -16.58 -0.82
N ILE A 51 1.88 -15.37 -0.43
CA ILE A 51 1.18 -14.13 -0.76
C ILE A 51 2.10 -13.30 -1.63
N LYS A 52 1.61 -12.94 -2.81
CA LYS A 52 2.26 -12.00 -3.71
C LYS A 52 1.43 -10.74 -3.79
N TYR A 53 1.91 -9.68 -3.16
CA TYR A 53 1.22 -8.40 -3.09
C TYR A 53 1.94 -7.39 -3.97
N SER A 54 1.23 -6.84 -4.94
CA SER A 54 1.78 -5.87 -5.88
C SER A 54 0.93 -4.61 -5.91
N THR A 55 1.57 -3.46 -5.90
CA THR A 55 0.88 -2.18 -6.02
C THR A 55 1.49 -1.32 -7.11
N ILE A 56 0.62 -0.64 -7.85
CA ILE A 56 1.00 0.40 -8.80
C ILE A 56 0.25 1.65 -8.37
N GLN A 57 0.99 2.65 -7.93
CA GLN A 57 0.42 3.90 -7.43
C GLN A 57 0.98 5.07 -8.22
N ASN A 58 0.07 5.87 -8.74
CA ASN A 58 0.43 7.05 -9.52
C ASN A 58 -0.26 8.27 -8.88
N TRP A 59 0.54 9.06 -8.17
CA TRP A 59 0.07 10.21 -7.42
C TRP A 59 0.46 11.51 -8.10
N TYR A 60 -0.21 12.57 -7.72
CA TYR A 60 0.10 13.91 -8.17
C TYR A 60 1.02 14.61 -7.15
N ALA A 61 2.14 15.13 -7.62
CA ALA A 61 3.15 15.77 -6.76
C ALA A 61 2.82 17.22 -6.39
N GLY A 62 1.85 17.82 -7.04
CA GLY A 62 1.54 19.24 -6.92
C GLY A 62 1.92 20.04 -8.16
N ASP A 63 1.51 21.30 -8.19
CA ASP A 63 1.86 22.20 -9.26
C ASP A 63 3.29 22.76 -9.07
N LYS A 64 3.70 23.71 -9.92
CA LYS A 64 5.04 24.33 -9.83
C LYS A 64 5.27 25.08 -8.53
N GLU A 65 4.20 25.47 -7.85
CA GLU A 65 4.24 26.16 -6.56
C GLU A 65 4.09 25.19 -5.37
N GLY A 66 3.93 23.89 -5.64
CA GLY A 66 3.76 22.87 -4.63
C GLY A 66 2.34 22.71 -4.09
N LYS A 67 1.34 23.20 -4.80
CA LYS A 67 -0.07 23.09 -4.39
C LYS A 67 -0.73 21.84 -4.98
N GLY A 68 -1.64 21.26 -4.22
CA GLY A 68 -2.52 20.18 -4.67
C GLY A 68 -1.89 18.81 -4.67
N GLY A 69 -0.69 18.65 -4.14
CA GLY A 69 -0.01 17.37 -4.07
C GLY A 69 -0.63 16.41 -3.06
N ILE A 70 -0.40 15.12 -3.27
CA ILE A 70 -0.87 14.06 -2.39
C ILE A 70 0.15 13.81 -1.27
N TYR A 71 -0.32 13.77 -0.04
CA TYR A 71 0.44 13.26 1.10
C TYR A 71 0.08 11.81 1.29
N ASN A 72 1.06 10.93 1.11
CA ASN A 72 0.85 9.49 1.10
C ASN A 72 1.56 8.82 2.26
N PHE A 73 0.78 8.29 3.21
CA PHE A 73 1.27 7.60 4.39
C PHE A 73 0.78 6.16 4.39
N VAL A 74 1.71 5.21 4.34
CA VAL A 74 1.36 3.79 4.22
C VAL A 74 2.16 2.97 5.23
N THR A 75 1.44 2.12 5.97
CA THR A 75 2.03 1.09 6.82
C THR A 75 1.67 -0.27 6.26
N LYS A 76 2.67 -1.11 6.03
CA LYS A 76 2.48 -2.47 5.54
C LYS A 76 3.16 -3.46 6.49
N ARG A 77 2.40 -4.45 6.94
CA ARG A 77 2.87 -5.48 7.85
C ARG A 77 2.64 -6.85 7.25
N GLY A 78 3.68 -7.68 7.26
CA GLY A 78 3.58 -9.06 6.84
C GLY A 78 3.99 -9.98 7.96
N THR A 79 3.23 -11.03 8.22
CA THR A 79 3.54 -12.05 9.22
C THR A 79 3.54 -13.41 8.55
N CYS A 80 4.69 -14.10 8.61
CA CYS A 80 4.82 -15.48 8.18
C CYS A 80 4.67 -16.37 9.40
N LEU A 81 3.49 -16.95 9.60
CA LEU A 81 3.16 -17.71 10.79
C LEU A 81 3.59 -19.18 10.75
N GLY A 82 3.72 -19.77 9.57
CA GLY A 82 4.01 -21.18 9.43
C GLY A 82 5.30 -21.45 8.67
N ASP A 83 5.77 -22.69 8.77
CA ASP A 83 6.93 -23.13 8.00
C ASP A 83 6.67 -23.01 6.51
N ASN A 84 7.71 -22.61 5.77
CA ASN A 84 7.67 -22.49 4.32
C ASN A 84 6.60 -21.49 3.81
N SER A 85 6.19 -20.53 4.64
CA SER A 85 5.34 -19.44 4.21
C SER A 85 6.17 -18.33 3.57
N LYS A 86 5.59 -17.66 2.57
CA LYS A 86 6.28 -16.62 1.79
C LYS A 86 5.39 -15.43 1.56
N ILE A 87 5.95 -14.24 1.75
CA ILE A 87 5.30 -12.98 1.41
C ILE A 87 6.24 -12.20 0.50
N SER A 88 5.75 -11.82 -0.67
CA SER A 88 6.48 -11.01 -1.65
C SER A 88 5.77 -9.69 -1.85
N TRP A 89 6.52 -8.60 -1.74
CA TRP A 89 6.04 -7.24 -1.94
C TRP A 89 6.66 -6.65 -3.20
N THR A 90 5.83 -6.12 -4.07
CA THR A 90 6.29 -5.35 -5.23
C THR A 90 5.54 -4.04 -5.28
N GLN A 91 6.26 -2.94 -5.37
CA GLN A 91 5.66 -1.62 -5.43
C GLN A 91 6.27 -0.80 -6.56
N VAL A 92 5.39 -0.18 -7.34
CA VAL A 92 5.75 0.88 -8.28
C VAL A 92 4.97 2.12 -7.87
N GLU A 93 5.67 3.19 -7.62
CA GLU A 93 5.06 4.40 -7.13
C GLU A 93 5.68 5.62 -7.77
N THR A 94 4.84 6.52 -8.25
CA THR A 94 5.28 7.76 -8.89
C THR A 94 4.47 8.94 -8.35
N GLY A 95 5.08 10.11 -8.34
CA GLY A 95 4.44 11.34 -7.90
C GLY A 95 4.38 11.44 -6.37
N SER A 96 3.38 12.07 -5.87
CA SER A 96 3.15 12.52 -4.49
C SER A 96 4.02 13.70 -4.06
N ALA A 97 3.48 14.55 -3.20
CA ALA A 97 4.24 15.63 -2.59
C ALA A 97 5.15 15.09 -1.48
N VAL A 98 4.61 14.18 -0.68
CA VAL A 98 5.32 13.48 0.39
C VAL A 98 4.86 12.04 0.42
N THR A 99 5.79 11.11 0.49
CA THR A 99 5.51 9.71 0.74
C THR A 99 6.26 9.25 1.99
N TRP A 100 5.53 8.72 2.92
CA TRP A 100 6.08 8.06 4.10
C TRP A 100 5.55 6.65 4.16
N LYS A 101 6.46 5.66 3.99
CA LYS A 101 6.11 4.24 4.01
C LYS A 101 6.87 3.52 5.09
N TYR A 102 6.20 2.60 5.73
CA TYR A 102 6.76 1.79 6.79
C TYR A 102 6.43 0.32 6.54
N PHE A 103 7.49 -0.49 6.39
CA PHE A 103 7.37 -1.93 6.17
C PHE A 103 7.86 -2.68 7.39
N ILE A 104 7.05 -3.62 7.87
CA ILE A 104 7.43 -4.56 8.91
C ILE A 104 7.12 -5.96 8.41
N GLN A 105 8.10 -6.85 8.47
CA GLN A 105 7.87 -8.25 8.17
C GLN A 105 8.38 -9.10 9.32
N LEU A 106 7.50 -9.90 9.88
CA LEU A 106 7.80 -10.83 10.96
C LEU A 106 7.85 -12.24 10.39
N LEU A 107 8.89 -12.95 10.79
CA LEU A 107 9.14 -14.33 10.36
C LEU A 107 8.91 -15.31 11.49
#